data_8ad62e19f0c7888dc00e2b564a1d369b
#
_entry.id   8ad62e19f0c7888dc00e2b564a1d369b
#
_cell.length_a   1.000
_cell.length_b   1.000
_cell.length_c   1.000
_cell.angle_alpha   90.00
_cell.angle_beta   90.00
_cell.angle_gamma   90.00
#
_symmetry.space_group_name_H-M   'P 1'
#
loop_
_entity.id
_entity.type
_entity.pdbx_description
1 polymer ?
#
loop_
_entity_poly.entity_id
_entity_poly.type
_entity_poly.pdbx_seq_one_letter_code
_entity_poly.pdbx_strand_id
1 'polypeptide(L)'
;MEAFLTSAVLVALAEIGDKTQLLSFVLAARLRKPVAIILGIFVATLLNHACAGSVGVWLAGLIPPHVLPWATGLLFVGFGLWTLHPDSLDDDPKLHRAGAFVTTTIAFFIAEMGDKTQLATVALAARFDTLTAVVFGTTLGMLIANIPAVLVGEALAQKLPMKSIRLVAAGVFIATGLVTMFGIPGTAQ
;
A
#
# COMPACT_ATOMS: atom_id res chain seq x y z
N MET A 1 6.23 11.95 -12.91
CA MET A 1 5.23 12.56 -11.99
C MET A 1 3.99 11.68 -11.88
N GLU A 2 3.44 11.20 -12.98
CA GLU A 2 2.25 10.33 -13.00
C GLU A 2 2.42 9.07 -12.15
N ALA A 3 3.48 8.28 -12.37
CA ALA A 3 3.75 7.06 -11.60
C ALA A 3 3.76 7.30 -10.08
N PHE A 4 4.42 8.38 -9.64
CA PHE A 4 4.48 8.76 -8.22
C PHE A 4 3.10 9.09 -7.65
N LEU A 5 2.35 9.98 -8.32
CA LEU A 5 1.03 10.42 -7.84
C LEU A 5 0.00 9.29 -7.87
N THR A 6 -0.04 8.53 -8.96
CA THR A 6 -0.95 7.37 -9.07
C THR A 6 -0.66 6.35 -7.97
N SER A 7 0.62 6.02 -7.75
CA SER A 7 1.03 5.08 -6.71
C SER A 7 0.68 5.59 -5.30
N ALA A 8 0.91 6.88 -5.02
CA ALA A 8 0.59 7.47 -3.72
C ALA A 8 -0.92 7.44 -3.44
N VAL A 9 -1.74 7.84 -4.41
CA VAL A 9 -3.20 7.87 -4.25
C VAL A 9 -3.78 6.47 -4.11
N LEU A 10 -3.38 5.54 -4.98
CA LEU A 10 -3.90 4.16 -4.95
C LEU A 10 -3.58 3.48 -3.61
N VAL A 11 -2.32 3.57 -3.14
CA VAL A 11 -1.92 2.96 -1.88
C VAL A 11 -2.57 3.68 -0.69
N ALA A 12 -2.63 5.01 -0.67
CA ALA A 12 -3.29 5.74 0.40
C ALA A 12 -4.76 5.31 0.56
N LEU A 13 -5.49 5.16 -0.56
CA LEU A 13 -6.89 4.70 -0.53
C LEU A 13 -7.03 3.24 -0.09
N ALA A 14 -6.09 2.37 -0.51
CA ALA A 14 -6.10 0.96 -0.13
C ALA A 14 -5.84 0.74 1.36
N GLU A 15 -4.96 1.57 1.93
CA GLU A 15 -4.53 1.48 3.32
C GLU A 15 -5.53 1.99 4.34
N ILE A 16 -6.44 2.92 3.96
CA ILE A 16 -7.43 3.43 4.90
C ILE A 16 -8.39 2.31 5.29
N GLY A 17 -8.35 1.91 6.55
CA GLY A 17 -9.14 0.80 7.09
C GLY A 17 -8.54 -0.58 6.91
N ASP A 18 -7.26 -0.63 6.55
CA ASP A 18 -6.51 -1.89 6.43
C ASP A 18 -5.91 -2.34 7.75
N LYS A 19 -5.40 -3.59 7.78
CA LYS A 19 -4.76 -4.19 8.97
C LYS A 19 -3.58 -3.38 9.50
N THR A 20 -2.81 -2.74 8.63
CA THR A 20 -1.67 -1.90 9.02
C THR A 20 -2.08 -0.59 9.67
N GLN A 21 -3.22 -0.01 9.29
CA GLN A 21 -3.78 1.10 10.03
C GLN A 21 -4.21 0.69 11.45
N LEU A 22 -4.83 -0.51 11.60
CA LEU A 22 -5.15 -1.07 12.92
C LEU A 22 -3.88 -1.33 13.74
N LEU A 23 -2.84 -1.88 13.12
CA LEU A 23 -1.52 -2.06 13.73
C LEU A 23 -0.93 -0.73 14.22
N SER A 24 -1.08 0.34 13.44
CA SER A 24 -0.66 1.70 13.80
C SER A 24 -1.33 2.18 15.08
N PHE A 25 -2.65 1.96 15.24
CA PHE A 25 -3.38 2.30 16.46
C PHE A 25 -2.84 1.52 17.68
N VAL A 26 -2.66 0.21 17.53
CA VAL A 26 -2.16 -0.65 18.64
C VAL A 26 -0.76 -0.22 19.06
N LEU A 27 0.16 0.00 18.11
CA LEU A 27 1.52 0.44 18.40
C LEU A 27 1.55 1.83 19.05
N ALA A 28 0.73 2.76 18.58
CA ALA A 28 0.63 4.10 19.14
C ALA A 28 0.15 4.06 20.61
N ALA A 29 -0.90 3.27 20.89
CA ALA A 29 -1.44 3.10 22.24
C ALA A 29 -0.43 2.47 23.20
N ARG A 30 0.32 1.44 22.74
CA ARG A 30 1.26 0.68 23.59
C ARG A 30 2.61 1.37 23.78
N LEU A 31 3.18 1.93 22.71
CA LEU A 31 4.55 2.45 22.73
C LEU A 31 4.63 3.93 23.07
N ARG A 32 3.59 4.71 22.75
CA ARG A 32 3.47 6.15 23.05
C ARG A 32 4.68 6.99 22.57
N LYS A 33 5.30 6.60 21.45
CA LYS A 33 6.46 7.24 20.84
C LYS A 33 6.21 7.50 19.35
N PRO A 34 5.35 8.49 19.00
CA PRO A 34 4.84 8.64 17.63
C PRO A 34 5.95 8.81 16.58
N VAL A 35 6.98 9.60 16.86
CA VAL A 35 8.09 9.79 15.90
C VAL A 35 8.81 8.49 15.60
N ALA A 36 9.13 7.69 16.63
CA ALA A 36 9.81 6.40 16.43
C ALA A 36 8.93 5.41 15.67
N ILE A 37 7.61 5.43 15.89
CA ILE A 37 6.64 4.60 15.18
C ILE A 37 6.58 5.03 13.71
N ILE A 38 6.42 6.31 13.42
CA ILE A 38 6.36 6.84 12.04
C ILE A 38 7.64 6.50 11.26
N LEU A 39 8.81 6.67 11.88
CA LEU A 39 10.09 6.28 11.27
C LEU A 39 10.18 4.77 11.03
N GLY A 40 9.66 3.95 11.95
CA GLY A 40 9.59 2.50 11.80
C GLY A 40 8.69 2.09 10.64
N ILE A 41 7.50 2.71 10.51
CA ILE A 41 6.59 2.52 9.37
C ILE A 41 7.31 2.89 8.06
N PHE A 42 7.92 4.07 8.02
CA PHE A 42 8.64 4.54 6.83
C PHE A 42 9.71 3.54 6.36
N VAL A 43 10.58 3.08 7.28
CA VAL A 43 11.66 2.15 6.92
C VAL A 43 11.11 0.80 6.49
N ALA A 44 10.15 0.23 7.22
CA ALA A 44 9.52 -1.04 6.88
C ALA A 44 8.88 -1.00 5.49
N THR A 45 8.08 0.03 5.23
CA THR A 45 7.37 0.21 3.96
C THR A 45 8.35 0.44 2.82
N LEU A 46 9.34 1.31 3.00
CA LEU A 46 10.33 1.58 1.97
C LEU A 46 11.06 0.30 1.53
N LEU A 47 11.48 -0.53 2.49
CA LEU A 47 12.14 -1.82 2.20
C LEU A 47 11.19 -2.80 1.50
N ASN A 48 9.97 -2.97 2.00
CA ASN A 48 8.97 -3.86 1.41
C ASN A 48 8.62 -3.45 -0.02
N HIS A 49 8.33 -2.17 -0.22
CA HIS A 49 7.94 -1.65 -1.53
C HIS A 49 9.11 -1.61 -2.52
N ALA A 50 10.35 -1.40 -2.05
CA ALA A 50 11.54 -1.52 -2.90
C ALA A 50 11.71 -2.96 -3.39
N CYS A 51 11.57 -3.95 -2.51
CA CYS A 51 11.61 -5.36 -2.90
C CYS A 51 10.48 -5.70 -3.88
N ALA A 52 9.25 -5.34 -3.55
CA ALA A 52 8.08 -5.60 -4.39
C ALA A 52 8.17 -4.91 -5.75
N GLY A 53 8.54 -3.65 -5.78
CA GLY A 53 8.73 -2.89 -7.02
C GLY A 53 9.84 -3.47 -7.91
N SER A 54 10.95 -3.93 -7.30
CA SER A 54 12.02 -4.61 -8.03
C SER A 54 11.53 -5.90 -8.70
N VAL A 55 10.70 -6.68 -8.00
CA VAL A 55 10.03 -7.86 -8.58
C VAL A 55 9.10 -7.44 -9.72
N GLY A 56 8.35 -6.35 -9.57
CA GLY A 56 7.46 -5.83 -10.61
C GLY A 56 8.19 -5.47 -11.90
N VAL A 57 9.27 -4.71 -11.80
CA VAL A 57 10.11 -4.34 -12.95
C VAL A 57 10.74 -5.59 -13.61
N TRP A 58 11.24 -6.51 -12.79
CA TRP A 58 11.80 -7.76 -13.30
C TRP A 58 10.76 -8.60 -14.05
N LEU A 59 9.55 -8.77 -13.50
CA LEU A 59 8.45 -9.49 -14.15
C LEU A 59 8.03 -8.81 -15.45
N ALA A 60 7.97 -7.47 -15.48
CA ALA A 60 7.65 -6.72 -16.70
C ALA A 60 8.64 -7.02 -17.85
N GLY A 61 9.91 -7.23 -17.54
CA GLY A 61 10.92 -7.62 -18.51
C GLY A 61 10.75 -9.04 -19.07
N LEU A 62 10.00 -9.90 -18.39
CA LEU A 62 9.74 -11.29 -18.83
C LEU A 62 8.43 -11.42 -19.62
N ILE A 63 7.50 -10.50 -19.44
CA ILE A 63 6.16 -10.55 -20.03
C ILE A 63 6.18 -9.84 -21.40
N PRO A 64 5.64 -10.47 -22.45
CA PRO A 64 5.54 -9.80 -23.76
C PRO A 64 4.78 -8.48 -23.67
N PRO A 65 5.23 -7.40 -24.35
CA PRO A 65 4.63 -6.06 -24.24
C PRO A 65 3.12 -6.00 -24.51
N HIS A 66 2.60 -6.87 -25.38
CA HIS A 66 1.16 -6.93 -25.69
C HIS A 66 0.34 -7.63 -24.60
N VAL A 67 0.96 -8.44 -23.73
CA VAL A 67 0.33 -9.15 -22.60
C VAL A 67 0.38 -8.33 -21.33
N LEU A 68 1.44 -7.51 -21.14
CA LEU A 68 1.69 -6.76 -19.92
C LEU A 68 0.50 -5.87 -19.48
N PRO A 69 -0.17 -5.10 -20.36
CA PRO A 69 -1.34 -4.29 -19.97
C PRO A 69 -2.50 -5.16 -19.46
N TRP A 70 -2.72 -6.33 -20.06
CA TRP A 70 -3.74 -7.26 -19.62
C TRP A 70 -3.43 -7.88 -18.27
N ALA A 71 -2.18 -8.32 -18.07
CA ALA A 71 -1.74 -8.90 -16.81
C ALA A 71 -1.84 -7.88 -15.66
N THR A 72 -1.29 -6.68 -15.84
CA THR A 72 -1.32 -5.63 -14.82
C THR A 72 -2.74 -5.09 -14.60
N GLY A 73 -3.53 -4.93 -15.64
CA GLY A 73 -4.91 -4.48 -15.53
C GLY A 73 -5.80 -5.47 -14.79
N LEU A 74 -5.67 -6.78 -15.05
CA LEU A 74 -6.38 -7.82 -14.31
C LEU A 74 -5.96 -7.85 -12.82
N LEU A 75 -4.68 -7.64 -12.52
CA LEU A 75 -4.21 -7.51 -11.14
C LEU A 75 -4.89 -6.32 -10.44
N PHE A 76 -4.98 -5.15 -11.07
CA PHE A 76 -5.68 -4.00 -10.49
C PHE A 76 -7.17 -4.26 -10.27
N VAL A 77 -7.86 -4.94 -11.19
CA VAL A 77 -9.25 -5.35 -10.99
C VAL A 77 -9.37 -6.32 -9.82
N GLY A 78 -8.48 -7.31 -9.73
CA GLY A 78 -8.42 -8.25 -8.62
C GLY A 78 -8.21 -7.56 -7.26
N PHE A 79 -7.30 -6.58 -7.20
CA PHE A 79 -7.08 -5.77 -5.98
C PHE A 79 -8.30 -4.93 -5.62
N GLY A 80 -8.97 -4.35 -6.61
CA GLY A 80 -10.21 -3.63 -6.37
C GLY A 80 -11.28 -4.51 -5.73
N LEU A 81 -11.45 -5.72 -6.22
CA LEU A 81 -12.38 -6.69 -5.62
C LEU A 81 -11.92 -7.14 -4.22
N TRP A 82 -10.63 -7.38 -4.03
CA TRP A 82 -10.08 -7.74 -2.71
C TRP A 82 -10.27 -6.63 -1.67
N THR A 83 -10.09 -5.37 -2.07
CA THR A 83 -10.27 -4.21 -1.19
C THR A 83 -11.70 -4.08 -0.61
N LEU A 84 -12.69 -4.71 -1.22
CA LEU A 84 -14.06 -4.76 -0.67
C LEU A 84 -14.16 -5.60 0.60
N HIS A 85 -13.26 -6.56 0.81
CA HIS A 85 -13.24 -7.38 2.01
C HIS A 85 -12.53 -6.65 3.15
N PRO A 86 -13.13 -6.60 4.36
CA PRO A 86 -12.47 -6.02 5.52
C PRO A 86 -11.30 -6.89 5.97
N ASP A 87 -10.19 -6.25 6.29
CA ASP A 87 -9.05 -6.91 6.92
C ASP A 87 -9.16 -6.86 8.45
N SER A 88 -8.53 -7.82 9.11
CA SER A 88 -8.39 -7.92 10.56
C SER A 88 -6.93 -8.15 10.94
N LEU A 89 -6.57 -7.76 12.14
CA LEU A 89 -5.29 -8.17 12.73
C LEU A 89 -5.45 -9.58 13.27
N ASP A 90 -4.63 -10.51 12.77
CA ASP A 90 -4.66 -11.91 13.19
C ASP A 90 -3.97 -12.10 14.55
N ASP A 91 -2.94 -11.31 14.86
CA ASP A 91 -2.15 -11.39 16.07
C ASP A 91 -1.75 -10.03 16.65
N ASP A 92 -1.60 -9.97 17.97
CA ASP A 92 -1.03 -8.83 18.68
C ASP A 92 0.47 -8.67 18.37
N PRO A 93 0.94 -7.46 18.06
CA PRO A 93 2.35 -7.23 17.75
C PRO A 93 3.24 -7.54 18.95
N LYS A 94 4.29 -8.35 18.73
CA LYS A 94 5.29 -8.66 19.75
C LYS A 94 6.16 -7.43 20.04
N LEU A 95 6.18 -6.99 21.27
CA LEU A 95 7.02 -5.87 21.70
C LEU A 95 8.47 -6.32 21.83
N HIS A 96 9.37 -5.70 21.09
CA HIS A 96 10.81 -5.96 21.17
C HIS A 96 11.48 -5.06 22.21
N ARG A 97 12.43 -5.62 22.96
CA ARG A 97 13.24 -4.88 23.95
C ARG A 97 14.07 -3.76 23.32
N ALA A 98 14.33 -3.84 22.02
CA ALA A 98 15.08 -2.85 21.24
C ALA A 98 14.34 -1.50 21.00
N GLY A 99 13.15 -1.34 21.54
CA GLY A 99 12.41 -0.07 21.55
C GLY A 99 11.39 0.09 20.43
N ALA A 100 10.71 1.24 20.44
CA ALA A 100 9.55 1.49 19.58
C ALA A 100 9.87 1.46 18.08
N PHE A 101 10.99 2.02 17.64
CA PHE A 101 11.40 2.01 16.26
C PHE A 101 11.57 0.59 15.72
N VAL A 102 12.38 -0.24 16.39
CA VAL A 102 12.65 -1.62 15.94
C VAL A 102 11.39 -2.48 16.00
N THR A 103 10.59 -2.34 17.06
CA THR A 103 9.30 -3.04 17.18
C THR A 103 8.40 -2.71 16.02
N THR A 104 8.23 -1.42 15.69
CA THR A 104 7.37 -1.00 14.59
C THR A 104 7.90 -1.47 13.24
N THR A 105 9.22 -1.31 13.00
CA THR A 105 9.83 -1.74 11.73
C THR A 105 9.57 -3.21 11.47
N ILE A 106 9.81 -4.07 12.47
CA ILE A 106 9.62 -5.51 12.32
C ILE A 106 8.13 -5.85 12.15
N ALA A 107 7.26 -5.28 13.00
CA ALA A 107 5.83 -5.56 12.94
C ALA A 107 5.21 -5.14 11.60
N PHE A 108 5.53 -3.95 11.11
CA PHE A 108 5.05 -3.47 9.81
C PHE A 108 5.65 -4.27 8.65
N PHE A 109 6.94 -4.57 8.68
CA PHE A 109 7.56 -5.36 7.64
C PHE A 109 6.89 -6.73 7.48
N ILE A 110 6.59 -7.41 8.59
CA ILE A 110 5.91 -8.71 8.58
C ILE A 110 4.45 -8.57 8.16
N ALA A 111 3.73 -7.54 8.66
CA ALA A 111 2.33 -7.32 8.32
C ALA A 111 2.11 -7.03 6.82
N GLU A 112 3.08 -6.33 6.20
CA GLU A 112 3.05 -5.99 4.78
C GLU A 112 3.46 -7.15 3.86
N MET A 113 4.16 -8.16 4.38
CA MET A 113 4.58 -9.29 3.53
C MET A 113 3.37 -10.07 3.00
N GLY A 114 3.24 -10.10 1.67
CA GLY A 114 2.13 -10.78 0.98
C GLY A 114 0.81 -10.02 1.03
N ASP A 115 0.83 -8.77 1.48
CA ASP A 115 -0.37 -7.95 1.53
C ASP A 115 -0.75 -7.35 0.16
N LYS A 116 -2.01 -6.89 0.06
CA LYS A 116 -2.56 -6.31 -1.17
C LYS A 116 -1.78 -5.10 -1.67
N THR A 117 -1.25 -4.25 -0.78
CA THR A 117 -0.45 -3.08 -1.15
C THR A 117 0.94 -3.46 -1.65
N GLN A 118 1.55 -4.52 -1.13
CA GLN A 118 2.79 -5.07 -1.68
C GLN A 118 2.56 -5.57 -3.11
N LEU A 119 1.48 -6.34 -3.35
CA LEU A 119 1.15 -6.84 -4.68
C LEU A 119 0.73 -5.71 -5.64
N ALA A 120 0.01 -4.68 -5.15
CA ALA A 120 -0.29 -3.48 -5.92
C ALA A 120 0.99 -2.74 -6.34
N THR A 121 2.00 -2.69 -5.46
CA THR A 121 3.32 -2.10 -5.77
C THR A 121 4.03 -2.87 -6.89
N VAL A 122 3.95 -4.21 -6.89
CA VAL A 122 4.45 -5.04 -8.00
C VAL A 122 3.77 -4.65 -9.33
N ALA A 123 2.44 -4.56 -9.34
CA ALA A 123 1.68 -4.21 -10.54
C ALA A 123 1.96 -2.78 -11.02
N LEU A 124 2.08 -1.82 -10.10
CA LEU A 124 2.43 -0.42 -10.42
C LEU A 124 3.83 -0.31 -11.02
N ALA A 125 4.82 -1.01 -10.43
CA ALA A 125 6.19 -0.99 -10.94
C ALA A 125 6.30 -1.68 -12.31
N ALA A 126 5.55 -2.77 -12.53
CA ALA A 126 5.47 -3.41 -13.83
C ALA A 126 4.82 -2.51 -14.90
N ARG A 127 3.80 -1.72 -14.51
CA ARG A 127 3.09 -0.82 -15.41
C ARG A 127 3.93 0.39 -15.83
N PHE A 128 4.60 1.04 -14.86
CA PHE A 128 5.23 2.35 -15.10
C PHE A 128 6.71 2.28 -15.42
N ASP A 129 7.36 1.13 -15.28
CA ASP A 129 8.80 0.92 -15.47
C ASP A 129 9.70 1.98 -14.79
N THR A 130 9.21 2.57 -13.71
CA THR A 130 9.88 3.63 -12.94
C THR A 130 9.92 3.28 -11.46
N LEU A 131 10.82 2.35 -11.08
CA LEU A 131 10.94 1.80 -9.73
C LEU A 131 10.94 2.88 -8.64
N THR A 132 11.81 3.88 -8.76
CA THR A 132 11.97 4.92 -7.74
C THR A 132 10.70 5.72 -7.52
N ALA A 133 10.04 6.16 -8.59
CA ALA A 133 8.80 6.93 -8.50
C ALA A 133 7.67 6.12 -7.86
N VAL A 134 7.55 4.84 -8.22
CA VAL A 134 6.56 3.93 -7.63
C VAL A 134 6.85 3.69 -6.16
N VAL A 135 8.07 3.32 -5.78
CA VAL A 135 8.45 3.03 -4.39
C VAL A 135 8.23 4.23 -3.48
N PHE A 136 8.66 5.43 -3.88
CA PHE A 136 8.42 6.63 -3.08
C PHE A 136 6.95 7.04 -3.06
N GLY A 137 6.22 6.86 -4.16
CA GLY A 137 4.78 7.11 -4.22
C GLY A 137 4.00 6.18 -3.28
N THR A 138 4.21 4.88 -3.37
CA THR A 138 3.55 3.88 -2.51
C THR A 138 3.92 4.07 -1.03
N THR A 139 5.19 4.37 -0.75
CA THR A 139 5.64 4.69 0.62
C THR A 139 4.96 5.95 1.16
N LEU A 140 4.81 7.01 0.35
CA LEU A 140 4.08 8.20 0.74
C LEU A 140 2.60 7.88 0.99
N GLY A 141 1.96 7.09 0.13
CA GLY A 141 0.58 6.65 0.30
C GLY A 141 0.36 5.93 1.63
N MET A 142 1.26 5.00 1.97
CA MET A 142 1.29 4.31 3.26
C MET A 142 1.39 5.28 4.43
N LEU A 143 2.29 6.26 4.36
CA LEU A 143 2.44 7.26 5.41
C LEU A 143 1.22 8.16 5.55
N ILE A 144 0.58 8.58 4.45
CA ILE A 144 -0.64 9.39 4.47
C ILE A 144 -1.76 8.67 5.24
N ALA A 145 -1.91 7.35 5.06
CA ALA A 145 -2.93 6.57 5.76
C ALA A 145 -2.58 6.32 7.24
N ASN A 146 -1.30 6.04 7.55
CA ASN A 146 -0.89 5.57 8.86
C ASN A 146 -0.46 6.67 9.84
N ILE A 147 0.09 7.81 9.37
CA ILE A 147 0.48 8.92 10.26
C ILE A 147 -0.71 9.46 11.09
N PRO A 148 -1.89 9.74 10.50
CA PRO A 148 -3.06 10.15 11.28
C PRO A 148 -3.47 9.11 12.33
N ALA A 149 -3.36 7.83 12.00
CA ALA A 149 -3.65 6.73 12.92
C ALA A 149 -2.70 6.75 14.15
N VAL A 150 -1.40 6.99 13.92
CA VAL A 150 -0.40 7.09 14.98
C VAL A 150 -0.61 8.32 15.86
N LEU A 151 -1.02 9.46 15.28
CA LEU A 151 -1.12 10.74 16.01
C LEU A 151 -2.45 10.92 16.73
N VAL A 152 -3.57 10.48 16.14
CA VAL A 152 -4.93 10.71 16.66
C VAL A 152 -5.47 9.47 17.37
N GLY A 153 -4.95 8.29 17.05
CA GLY A 153 -5.35 7.03 17.66
C GLY A 153 -6.70 6.52 17.15
N GLU A 154 -7.28 5.59 17.90
CA GLU A 154 -8.50 4.84 17.53
C GLU A 154 -9.75 5.73 17.34
N ALA A 155 -9.79 6.91 17.99
CA ALA A 155 -10.90 7.85 17.84
C ALA A 155 -11.13 8.33 16.39
N LEU A 156 -10.09 8.29 15.56
CA LEU A 156 -10.20 8.59 14.13
C LEU A 156 -10.89 7.45 13.38
N ALA A 157 -10.51 6.21 13.66
CA ALA A 157 -11.08 5.04 12.98
C ALA A 157 -12.61 4.93 13.16
N GLN A 158 -13.10 5.24 14.37
CA GLN A 158 -14.52 5.18 14.68
C GLN A 158 -15.37 6.22 13.90
N LYS A 159 -14.77 7.31 13.43
CA LYS A 159 -15.46 8.38 12.69
C LYS A 159 -15.40 8.19 11.16
N LEU A 160 -14.55 7.33 10.66
CA LEU A 160 -14.38 7.14 9.22
C LEU A 160 -15.46 6.20 8.65
N PRO A 161 -16.13 6.58 7.53
CA PRO A 161 -17.11 5.71 6.87
C PRO A 161 -16.39 4.62 6.05
N MET A 162 -15.82 3.62 6.73
CA MET A 162 -14.95 2.58 6.16
C MET A 162 -15.54 1.87 4.94
N LYS A 163 -16.87 1.64 4.92
CA LYS A 163 -17.55 1.02 3.77
C LYS A 163 -17.44 1.89 2.51
N SER A 164 -17.67 3.20 2.65
CA SER A 164 -17.57 4.14 1.53
C SER A 164 -16.15 4.29 1.04
N ILE A 165 -15.17 4.35 1.94
CA ILE A 165 -13.75 4.45 1.59
C ILE A 165 -13.32 3.22 0.80
N ARG A 166 -13.65 2.02 1.26
CA ARG A 166 -13.35 0.77 0.54
C ARG A 166 -14.01 0.72 -0.84
N LEU A 167 -15.26 1.17 -0.94
CA LEU A 167 -15.96 1.22 -2.23
C LEU A 167 -15.29 2.19 -3.21
N VAL A 168 -14.86 3.36 -2.74
CA VAL A 168 -14.11 4.33 -3.55
C VAL A 168 -12.76 3.74 -3.96
N ALA A 169 -12.00 3.16 -3.03
CA ALA A 169 -10.73 2.52 -3.32
C ALA A 169 -10.88 1.41 -4.37
N ALA A 170 -11.85 0.51 -4.17
CA ALA A 170 -12.18 -0.55 -5.12
C ALA A 170 -12.52 0.01 -6.51
N GLY A 171 -13.35 1.05 -6.59
CA GLY A 171 -13.71 1.72 -7.83
C GLY A 171 -12.50 2.31 -8.55
N VAL A 172 -11.58 2.95 -7.81
CA VAL A 172 -10.35 3.54 -8.40
C VAL A 172 -9.41 2.44 -8.90
N PHE A 173 -9.23 1.34 -8.17
CA PHE A 173 -8.43 0.20 -8.64
C PHE A 173 -9.01 -0.44 -9.90
N ILE A 174 -10.32 -0.71 -9.91
CA ILE A 174 -11.01 -1.29 -11.07
C ILE A 174 -10.90 -0.35 -12.28
N ALA A 175 -11.16 0.95 -12.11
CA ALA A 175 -11.01 1.94 -13.18
C ALA A 175 -9.57 1.98 -13.72
N THR A 176 -8.56 1.97 -12.82
CA THR A 176 -7.14 1.90 -13.21
C THR A 176 -6.85 0.63 -14.01
N GLY A 177 -7.39 -0.51 -13.59
CA GLY A 177 -7.25 -1.78 -14.30
C GLY A 177 -7.84 -1.74 -15.69
N LEU A 178 -9.08 -1.24 -15.84
CA LEU A 178 -9.76 -1.10 -17.13
C LEU A 178 -9.01 -0.13 -18.06
N VAL A 179 -8.59 1.02 -17.55
CA VAL A 179 -7.77 1.98 -18.32
C VAL A 179 -6.45 1.34 -18.76
N THR A 180 -5.84 0.51 -17.94
CA THR A 180 -4.58 -0.18 -18.28
C THR A 180 -4.80 -1.23 -19.38
N MET A 181 -5.91 -1.98 -19.36
CA MET A 181 -6.20 -3.03 -20.35
C MET A 181 -6.63 -2.45 -21.71
N PHE A 182 -7.50 -1.45 -21.69
CA PHE A 182 -8.14 -0.97 -22.93
C PHE A 182 -7.48 0.30 -23.48
N GLY A 183 -6.61 0.94 -22.72
CA GLY A 183 -5.93 2.17 -23.10
C GLY A 183 -6.90 3.35 -23.29
N ILE A 184 -6.61 4.52 -22.71
CA ILE A 184 -7.13 5.75 -23.31
C ILE A 184 -6.13 6.08 -24.42
N PRO A 185 -6.53 6.19 -25.70
CA PRO A 185 -5.63 6.62 -26.76
C PRO A 185 -5.03 7.97 -26.39
N GLY A 186 -3.73 8.02 -26.04
CA GLY A 186 -3.02 9.23 -25.63
C GLY A 186 -2.19 9.15 -24.35
N THR A 187 -2.20 8.05 -23.58
CA THR A 187 -1.41 7.92 -22.34
C THR A 187 -0.27 6.89 -22.42
N ALA A 188 0.03 6.39 -23.63
CA ALA A 188 1.19 5.53 -23.87
C ALA A 188 2.36 6.42 -24.32
N GLN A 189 3.20 6.88 -23.39
CA GLN A 189 4.60 7.26 -23.61
C GLN A 189 5.39 6.88 -22.38
#